data_8e4d0f6bfa2a82f113f0e749931fafca
#
_entry.id   8e4d0f6bfa2a82f113f0e749931fafca
#
_cell.length_a   1.000
_cell.length_b   1.000
_cell.length_c   1.000
_cell.angle_alpha   90.00
_cell.angle_beta   90.00
_cell.angle_gamma   90.00
#
_symmetry.space_group_name_H-M   'P 1'
#
loop_
_entity.id
_entity.type
_entity.pdbx_description
1 polymer ?
#
loop_
_entity_poly.entity_id
_entity_poly.type
_entity_poly.pdbx_seq_one_letter_code
_entity_poly.pdbx_strand_id
1 'polypeptide(L)'
;MFFNYLICYFSYYQVERFGNDCILEYTNYKVPKYLIMIVTSHQKGWKIINQRSHGLLAAMLGYQYDIDLPNEIMVPTLIAIAEHDDGVAETIQNKNLTQAGAPRHFIVTDDSKKPDLIQCLNVMEIATSKSQLNALLTSAHIDFISNRNNKGEDKKKDAFLKELELNRKEIIKNLKIDKKYFERLYRFVEWCDAFSLLICMDKIQLEGRKIEISKSPDGDMNQAFYKADHKISIEPWVFRNESFKVFYEYKIIEQLHFNSIEEFDKVCKATPVQREEFIISK
;
A
#
# COMPACT_ATOMS: atom_id res chain seq x y z
N MET A 1 3.92 4.23 -41.43
CA MET A 1 4.54 3.16 -40.67
C MET A 1 4.32 3.41 -39.15
N PHE A 2 3.07 3.70 -38.74
CA PHE A 2 2.71 4.09 -37.36
C PHE A 2 1.42 3.41 -36.86
N PHE A 3 0.99 2.30 -37.48
CA PHE A 3 -0.31 1.67 -37.17
C PHE A 3 -0.23 0.28 -36.54
N ASN A 4 0.97 -0.24 -36.25
CA ASN A 4 1.13 -1.63 -35.78
C ASN A 4 1.42 -1.77 -34.26
N TYR A 5 1.43 -0.70 -33.46
CA TYR A 5 1.67 -0.82 -32.01
C TYR A 5 0.40 -0.71 -31.15
N LEU A 6 -0.78 -0.51 -31.77
CA LEU A 6 -2.05 -0.37 -31.03
C LEU A 6 -2.85 -1.70 -30.91
N ILE A 7 -2.37 -2.80 -31.47
CA ILE A 7 -3.16 -4.05 -31.54
C ILE A 7 -2.96 -4.98 -30.35
N CYS A 8 -1.92 -4.80 -29.53
CA CYS A 8 -1.67 -5.71 -28.41
C CYS A 8 -2.48 -5.42 -27.12
N TYR A 9 -3.19 -4.29 -27.03
CA TYR A 9 -4.00 -3.96 -25.83
C TYR A 9 -5.50 -4.25 -25.97
N PHE A 10 -5.97 -4.69 -27.15
CA PHE A 10 -7.40 -4.88 -27.44
C PHE A 10 -7.88 -6.34 -27.48
N SER A 11 -7.09 -7.30 -27.02
CA SER A 11 -7.50 -8.72 -27.03
C SER A 11 -8.58 -9.10 -26.00
N TYR A 12 -9.15 -8.12 -25.29
CA TYR A 12 -10.22 -8.35 -24.29
C TYR A 12 -11.56 -7.67 -24.61
N TYR A 13 -11.72 -7.08 -25.79
CA TYR A 13 -13.00 -6.50 -26.22
C TYR A 13 -13.56 -7.31 -27.38
N GLN A 14 -14.72 -7.94 -27.19
CA GLN A 14 -15.54 -8.36 -28.32
C GLN A 14 -16.26 -7.14 -28.89
N VAL A 15 -15.94 -6.77 -30.12
CA VAL A 15 -16.64 -5.72 -30.85
C VAL A 15 -17.68 -6.40 -31.69
N GLU A 16 -18.96 -6.34 -31.34
CA GLU A 16 -20.06 -6.70 -32.22
C GLU A 16 -20.47 -5.46 -33.02
N ARG A 17 -20.47 -5.56 -34.34
CA ARG A 17 -20.98 -4.52 -35.22
C ARG A 17 -22.43 -4.78 -35.53
N PHE A 18 -23.29 -3.90 -35.09
CA PHE A 18 -24.65 -3.78 -35.58
C PHE A 18 -24.82 -2.45 -36.32
N GLY A 19 -24.81 -2.47 -37.63
CA GLY A 19 -24.97 -1.28 -38.45
C GLY A 19 -23.76 -0.32 -38.38
N ASN A 20 -24.02 0.98 -38.47
CA ASN A 20 -22.99 2.04 -38.42
C ASN A 20 -22.63 2.53 -37.02
N ASP A 21 -23.26 2.00 -35.99
CA ASP A 21 -23.00 2.39 -34.62
C ASP A 21 -22.09 1.37 -33.93
N CYS A 22 -21.02 1.87 -33.31
CA CYS A 22 -20.10 1.07 -32.50
C CYS A 22 -20.61 1.13 -31.04
N ILE A 23 -21.33 0.09 -30.58
CA ILE A 23 -21.72 -0.05 -29.18
C ILE A 23 -20.59 -0.83 -28.50
N LEU A 24 -19.88 -0.16 -27.60
CA LEU A 24 -18.97 -0.80 -26.65
C LEU A 24 -19.83 -1.42 -25.54
N GLU A 25 -20.22 -2.68 -25.69
CA GLU A 25 -20.74 -3.43 -24.55
C GLU A 25 -19.58 -3.73 -23.58
N TYR A 26 -19.69 -3.17 -22.39
CA TYR A 26 -18.90 -3.60 -21.25
C TYR A 26 -19.29 -5.05 -20.93
N THR A 27 -18.66 -6.02 -21.58
CA THR A 27 -18.70 -7.39 -21.09
C THR A 27 -18.23 -7.34 -19.65
N ASN A 28 -19.00 -7.92 -18.73
CA ASN A 28 -18.76 -8.02 -17.31
C ASN A 28 -17.27 -8.30 -17.00
N TYR A 29 -16.48 -7.24 -16.95
CA TYR A 29 -15.12 -7.31 -16.47
C TYR A 29 -15.23 -7.75 -15.01
N LYS A 30 -14.96 -9.02 -14.75
CA LYS A 30 -14.73 -9.46 -13.39
C LYS A 30 -13.44 -8.77 -12.94
N VAL A 31 -13.57 -7.54 -12.43
CA VAL A 31 -12.47 -6.91 -11.70
C VAL A 31 -11.97 -7.96 -10.71
N PRO A 32 -10.70 -8.33 -10.75
CA PRO A 32 -10.14 -9.26 -9.78
C PRO A 32 -10.52 -8.76 -8.38
N LYS A 33 -11.23 -9.60 -7.61
CA LYS A 33 -11.97 -9.20 -6.41
C LYS A 33 -11.14 -9.36 -5.13
N TYR A 34 -9.83 -9.19 -5.21
CA TYR A 34 -8.95 -9.55 -4.10
C TYR A 34 -8.40 -8.30 -3.46
N LEU A 35 -8.93 -8.01 -2.28
CA LEU A 35 -8.52 -6.89 -1.45
C LEU A 35 -7.69 -7.45 -0.30
N ILE A 36 -6.42 -7.11 -0.24
CA ILE A 36 -5.69 -7.18 1.02
C ILE A 36 -6.25 -6.09 1.91
N MET A 37 -6.59 -6.48 3.13
CA MET A 37 -7.38 -5.66 4.03
C MET A 37 -6.69 -5.54 5.38
N ILE A 38 -6.77 -4.35 5.93
CA ILE A 38 -6.61 -4.12 7.36
C ILE A 38 -7.99 -4.37 7.97
N VAL A 39 -8.08 -5.34 8.87
CA VAL A 39 -9.34 -5.74 9.51
C VAL A 39 -9.17 -5.54 11.01
N THR A 40 -10.02 -4.69 11.59
CA THR A 40 -10.08 -4.49 13.04
C THR A 40 -11.48 -4.81 13.55
N SER A 41 -11.60 -5.15 14.84
CA SER A 41 -12.90 -5.35 15.48
C SER A 41 -13.60 -4.00 15.64
N HIS A 42 -14.92 -4.00 15.44
CA HIS A 42 -15.79 -2.87 15.66
C HIS A 42 -17.04 -3.30 16.45
N GLN A 43 -17.68 -2.40 17.18
CA GLN A 43 -18.87 -2.73 17.98
C GLN A 43 -19.99 -3.39 17.15
N LYS A 44 -20.11 -3.03 15.86
CA LYS A 44 -21.10 -3.57 14.95
C LYS A 44 -20.60 -4.71 14.06
N GLY A 45 -19.34 -5.18 14.24
CA GLY A 45 -18.78 -6.23 13.42
C GLY A 45 -17.31 -5.99 13.05
N TRP A 46 -16.99 -5.92 11.75
CA TRP A 46 -15.64 -5.73 11.24
C TRP A 46 -15.48 -4.36 10.58
N LYS A 47 -14.48 -3.60 11.00
CA LYS A 47 -13.99 -2.44 10.26
C LYS A 47 -12.95 -2.90 9.25
N ILE A 48 -13.20 -2.65 7.98
CA ILE A 48 -12.35 -3.08 6.88
C ILE A 48 -11.83 -1.87 6.13
N ILE A 49 -10.51 -1.72 6.08
CA ILE A 49 -9.78 -0.71 5.32
C ILE A 49 -9.04 -1.44 4.21
N ASN A 50 -9.17 -0.97 2.97
CA ASN A 50 -8.40 -1.50 1.86
C ASN A 50 -6.93 -1.09 2.00
N GLN A 51 -6.00 -1.95 1.62
CA GLN A 51 -4.56 -1.64 1.66
C GLN A 51 -4.23 -0.39 0.83
N ARG A 52 -4.91 -0.16 -0.29
CA ARG A 52 -4.73 1.06 -1.08
C ARG A 52 -5.23 2.34 -0.38
N SER A 53 -6.22 2.24 0.51
CA SER A 53 -6.65 3.39 1.35
C SER A 53 -5.58 3.76 2.37
N HIS A 54 -4.88 2.77 2.93
CA HIS A 54 -3.73 2.98 3.79
C HIS A 54 -2.57 3.64 3.02
N GLY A 55 -2.25 3.17 1.80
CA GLY A 55 -1.22 3.79 0.95
C GLY A 55 -1.53 5.26 0.63
N LEU A 56 -2.80 5.59 0.36
CA LEU A 56 -3.23 6.98 0.17
C LEU A 56 -3.03 7.83 1.43
N LEU A 57 -3.37 7.31 2.61
CA LEU A 57 -3.10 7.97 3.89
C LEU A 57 -1.60 8.20 4.09
N ALA A 58 -0.77 7.19 3.79
CA ALA A 58 0.69 7.31 3.86
C ALA A 58 1.22 8.44 2.96
N ALA A 59 0.71 8.55 1.73
CA ALA A 59 1.08 9.64 0.82
C ALA A 59 0.60 11.01 1.30
N MET A 60 -0.59 11.12 1.91
CA MET A 60 -1.04 12.37 2.53
C MET A 60 -0.11 12.82 3.66
N LEU A 61 0.35 11.90 4.51
CA LEU A 61 1.34 12.16 5.56
C LEU A 61 2.67 12.60 4.95
N GLY A 62 3.13 11.90 3.93
CA GLY A 62 4.36 12.20 3.21
C GLY A 62 4.34 13.59 2.55
N TYR A 63 3.21 13.99 1.98
CA TYR A 63 3.04 15.33 1.39
C TYR A 63 3.21 16.46 2.41
N GLN A 64 2.81 16.23 3.66
CA GLN A 64 2.93 17.21 4.74
C GLN A 64 4.30 17.21 5.43
N TYR A 65 5.11 16.16 5.22
CA TYR A 65 6.41 16.01 5.85
C TYR A 65 7.36 17.15 5.45
N ASP A 66 8.10 17.70 6.42
CA ASP A 66 9.08 18.76 6.18
C ASP A 66 10.42 18.15 5.72
N ILE A 67 10.44 17.74 4.48
CA ILE A 67 11.63 17.22 3.80
C ILE A 67 11.91 18.06 2.56
N ASP A 68 13.14 18.54 2.44
CA ASP A 68 13.57 19.30 1.27
C ASP A 68 13.97 18.33 0.14
N LEU A 69 13.05 18.16 -0.80
CA LEU A 69 13.23 17.34 -2.01
C LEU A 69 12.75 18.14 -3.22
N PRO A 70 13.50 18.15 -4.33
CA PRO A 70 13.03 18.74 -5.59
C PRO A 70 11.83 17.95 -6.13
N ASN A 71 10.96 18.61 -6.91
CA ASN A 71 9.70 18.03 -7.38
C ASN A 71 9.88 16.73 -8.16
N GLU A 72 10.96 16.61 -8.95
CA GLU A 72 11.32 15.41 -9.72
C GLU A 72 11.68 14.21 -8.84
N ILE A 73 11.96 14.44 -7.56
CA ILE A 73 12.18 13.39 -6.55
C ILE A 73 10.93 13.22 -5.67
N MET A 74 10.32 14.33 -5.23
CA MET A 74 9.17 14.31 -4.33
C MET A 74 7.98 13.58 -4.96
N VAL A 75 7.60 13.93 -6.18
CA VAL A 75 6.41 13.33 -6.84
C VAL A 75 6.56 11.82 -7.04
N PRO A 76 7.65 11.29 -7.65
CA PRO A 76 7.83 9.84 -7.72
C PRO A 76 7.90 9.17 -6.34
N THR A 77 8.48 9.81 -5.32
CA THR A 77 8.54 9.26 -3.96
C THR A 77 7.15 9.16 -3.34
N LEU A 78 6.29 10.18 -3.47
CA LEU A 78 4.90 10.12 -2.99
C LEU A 78 4.09 9.04 -3.72
N ILE A 79 4.33 8.84 -5.02
CA ILE A 79 3.71 7.73 -5.77
C ILE A 79 4.20 6.38 -5.22
N ALA A 80 5.50 6.24 -4.98
CA ALA A 80 6.03 5.02 -4.37
C ALA A 80 5.44 4.75 -2.97
N ILE A 81 5.24 5.81 -2.15
CA ILE A 81 4.56 5.70 -0.85
C ILE A 81 3.09 5.27 -1.03
N ALA A 82 2.37 5.83 -1.99
CA ALA A 82 0.96 5.50 -2.21
C ALA A 82 0.74 4.06 -2.70
N GLU A 83 1.69 3.52 -3.46
CA GLU A 83 1.54 2.26 -4.21
C GLU A 83 2.46 1.12 -3.72
N HIS A 84 3.15 1.30 -2.59
CA HIS A 84 4.15 0.33 -2.11
C HIS A 84 3.59 -1.10 -1.95
N ASP A 85 2.29 -1.23 -1.67
CA ASP A 85 1.57 -2.49 -1.47
C ASP A 85 0.64 -2.89 -2.62
N ASP A 86 0.59 -2.14 -3.73
CA ASP A 86 -0.41 -2.34 -4.80
C ASP A 86 -0.28 -3.69 -5.51
N GLY A 87 0.91 -4.25 -5.62
CA GLY A 87 1.14 -5.56 -6.26
C GLY A 87 0.58 -6.75 -5.49
N VAL A 88 0.30 -6.56 -4.21
CA VAL A 88 -0.20 -7.62 -3.32
C VAL A 88 -1.69 -7.90 -3.56
N ALA A 89 -2.43 -6.93 -4.12
CA ALA A 89 -3.89 -7.01 -4.24
C ALA A 89 -4.42 -7.94 -5.34
N GLU A 90 -3.60 -8.31 -6.33
CA GLU A 90 -4.11 -8.94 -7.56
C GLU A 90 -3.97 -10.47 -7.61
N THR A 91 -3.13 -11.09 -6.79
CA THR A 91 -2.75 -12.51 -6.94
C THR A 91 -3.33 -13.47 -5.90
N ILE A 92 -3.92 -12.98 -4.81
CA ILE A 92 -4.40 -13.86 -3.72
C ILE A 92 -5.84 -14.32 -3.97
N GLN A 93 -6.01 -15.30 -4.83
CA GLN A 93 -7.30 -15.98 -4.98
C GLN A 93 -7.66 -16.70 -3.67
N ASN A 94 -8.88 -16.46 -3.15
CA ASN A 94 -9.50 -17.18 -2.03
C ASN A 94 -8.90 -16.99 -0.63
N LYS A 95 -8.11 -15.93 -0.37
CA LYS A 95 -7.50 -15.71 0.95
C LYS A 95 -8.10 -14.56 1.77
N ASN A 96 -9.24 -14.01 1.39
CA ASN A 96 -9.89 -12.90 2.12
C ASN A 96 -10.64 -13.36 3.38
N LEU A 97 -10.84 -14.64 3.56
CA LEU A 97 -11.45 -15.23 4.75
C LEU A 97 -10.48 -16.15 5.47
N THR A 98 -10.62 -16.22 6.79
CA THR A 98 -10.00 -17.25 7.62
C THR A 98 -10.71 -18.58 7.43
N GLN A 99 -10.15 -19.68 7.92
CA GLN A 99 -10.83 -20.99 7.94
C GLN A 99 -12.15 -20.94 8.72
N ALA A 100 -12.26 -20.05 9.71
CA ALA A 100 -13.46 -19.81 10.48
C ALA A 100 -14.48 -18.90 9.77
N GLY A 101 -14.25 -18.49 8.53
CA GLY A 101 -15.15 -17.64 7.76
C GLY A 101 -15.14 -16.16 8.14
N ALA A 102 -14.23 -15.70 8.99
CA ALA A 102 -14.08 -14.28 9.32
C ALA A 102 -13.21 -13.55 8.28
N PRO A 103 -13.42 -12.25 8.04
CA PRO A 103 -12.53 -11.45 7.20
C PRO A 103 -11.08 -11.55 7.69
N ARG A 104 -10.14 -11.75 6.76
CA ARG A 104 -8.74 -11.99 7.11
C ARG A 104 -7.96 -10.67 7.14
N HIS A 105 -7.34 -10.38 8.26
CA HIS A 105 -6.37 -9.30 8.38
C HIS A 105 -5.05 -9.68 7.65
N PHE A 106 -4.42 -8.72 6.96
CA PHE A 106 -3.21 -8.95 6.16
C PHE A 106 -2.02 -9.52 6.96
N ILE A 107 -1.93 -9.25 8.27
CA ILE A 107 -0.88 -9.79 9.16
C ILE A 107 -1.14 -11.25 9.53
N VAL A 108 -2.40 -11.70 9.55
CA VAL A 108 -2.79 -13.07 9.93
C VAL A 108 -2.71 -13.96 8.70
N THR A 109 -1.53 -14.21 8.19
CA THR A 109 -1.28 -15.20 7.14
C THR A 109 -0.63 -16.41 7.77
N ASP A 110 -1.41 -17.51 7.88
CA ASP A 110 -0.87 -18.83 8.19
C ASP A 110 0.11 -19.24 7.14
N ASP A 111 1.14 -19.64 7.04
CA ASP A 111 2.05 -20.30 6.09
C ASP A 111 2.91 -19.46 5.15
N SER A 112 2.65 -18.22 4.91
CA SER A 112 3.64 -17.42 4.18
C SER A 112 3.55 -15.94 4.56
N LYS A 113 4.21 -15.57 5.62
CA LYS A 113 4.41 -14.18 6.06
C LYS A 113 5.20 -13.33 5.04
N LYS A 114 5.27 -13.76 3.78
CA LYS A 114 6.08 -13.16 2.72
C LYS A 114 5.16 -12.87 1.54
N PRO A 115 5.27 -11.70 0.89
CA PRO A 115 4.68 -11.54 -0.43
C PRO A 115 5.23 -12.67 -1.31
N ASP A 116 4.37 -13.34 -2.09
CA ASP A 116 4.85 -14.35 -3.01
C ASP A 116 5.66 -13.72 -4.16
N LEU A 117 6.38 -14.53 -4.93
CA LEU A 117 7.21 -14.04 -6.01
C LEU A 117 6.39 -13.31 -7.09
N ILE A 118 5.16 -13.77 -7.37
CA ILE A 118 4.28 -13.16 -8.38
C ILE A 118 3.87 -11.76 -7.94
N GLN A 119 3.53 -11.59 -6.68
CA GLN A 119 3.22 -10.28 -6.10
C GLN A 119 4.40 -9.31 -6.22
N CYS A 120 5.60 -9.79 -5.87
CA CYS A 120 6.83 -8.99 -6.01
C CYS A 120 7.10 -8.59 -7.46
N LEU A 121 6.90 -9.50 -8.42
CA LEU A 121 7.06 -9.22 -9.86
C LEU A 121 6.05 -8.19 -10.34
N ASN A 122 4.77 -8.31 -9.98
CA ASN A 122 3.73 -7.39 -10.39
C ASN A 122 3.98 -5.97 -9.87
N VAL A 123 4.30 -5.81 -8.59
CA VAL A 123 4.56 -4.47 -8.04
C VAL A 123 5.82 -3.86 -8.64
N MET A 124 6.84 -4.66 -8.96
CA MET A 124 8.04 -4.19 -9.65
C MET A 124 7.75 -3.76 -11.08
N GLU A 125 6.91 -4.49 -11.82
CA GLU A 125 6.48 -4.09 -13.17
C GLU A 125 5.78 -2.74 -13.15
N ILE A 126 4.80 -2.57 -12.24
CA ILE A 126 4.07 -1.32 -12.03
C ILE A 126 5.05 -0.17 -11.71
N ALA A 127 5.97 -0.37 -10.79
CA ALA A 127 6.93 0.65 -10.38
C ALA A 127 7.92 1.01 -11.50
N THR A 128 8.46 0.01 -12.20
CA THR A 128 9.43 0.18 -13.29
C THR A 128 8.81 0.91 -14.48
N SER A 129 7.52 0.67 -14.77
CA SER A 129 6.80 1.36 -15.84
C SER A 129 6.66 2.87 -15.62
N LYS A 130 6.81 3.35 -14.38
CA LYS A 130 6.70 4.78 -14.03
C LYS A 130 8.04 5.50 -14.06
N SER A 131 9.01 5.03 -13.27
CA SER A 131 10.34 5.64 -13.21
C SER A 131 11.37 4.74 -12.54
N GLN A 132 12.66 5.02 -12.78
CA GLN A 132 13.76 4.36 -12.07
C GLN A 132 13.70 4.61 -10.55
N LEU A 133 13.25 5.79 -10.11
CA LEU A 133 13.13 6.10 -8.70
C LEU A 133 12.00 5.29 -8.04
N ASN A 134 10.84 5.13 -8.70
CA ASN A 134 9.78 4.25 -8.22
C ASN A 134 10.27 2.80 -8.11
N ALA A 135 10.93 2.28 -9.16
CA ALA A 135 11.52 0.95 -9.14
C ALA A 135 12.52 0.77 -7.98
N LEU A 136 13.38 1.77 -7.75
CA LEU A 136 14.36 1.78 -6.67
C LEU A 136 13.70 1.67 -5.29
N LEU A 137 12.75 2.55 -4.99
CA LEU A 137 12.07 2.61 -3.69
C LEU A 137 11.20 1.38 -3.43
N THR A 138 10.45 0.95 -4.44
CA THR A 138 9.61 -0.28 -4.36
C THR A 138 10.47 -1.53 -4.16
N SER A 139 11.61 -1.65 -4.87
CA SER A 139 12.52 -2.78 -4.68
C SER A 139 13.13 -2.82 -3.27
N ALA A 140 13.39 -1.66 -2.67
CA ALA A 140 13.86 -1.56 -1.30
C ALA A 140 12.77 -2.00 -0.30
N HIS A 141 11.51 -1.63 -0.57
CA HIS A 141 10.39 -2.03 0.27
C HIS A 141 10.14 -3.55 0.21
N ILE A 142 10.19 -4.16 -0.98
CA ILE A 142 10.12 -5.62 -1.13
C ILE A 142 11.22 -6.31 -0.33
N ASP A 143 12.45 -5.81 -0.39
CA ASP A 143 13.58 -6.36 0.37
C ASP A 143 13.34 -6.25 1.88
N PHE A 144 12.87 -5.10 2.37
CA PHE A 144 12.54 -4.86 3.77
C PHE A 144 11.46 -5.82 4.31
N ILE A 145 10.31 -5.94 3.63
CA ILE A 145 9.23 -6.83 4.06
C ILE A 145 9.60 -8.32 3.91
N SER A 146 10.50 -8.66 2.99
CA SER A 146 11.01 -10.02 2.78
C SER A 146 12.05 -10.43 3.81
N ASN A 147 12.92 -9.51 4.23
CA ASN A 147 13.99 -9.78 5.19
C ASN A 147 13.52 -9.86 6.64
N ARG A 148 12.36 -9.28 6.98
CA ARG A 148 11.72 -9.46 8.31
C ARG A 148 11.38 -10.93 8.61
N ASN A 149 11.29 -11.78 7.60
CA ASN A 149 10.79 -13.14 7.71
C ASN A 149 11.78 -14.12 7.07
N ASN A 150 12.70 -14.68 7.82
CA ASN A 150 13.66 -15.78 7.51
C ASN A 150 14.05 -16.00 6.04
N LYS A 151 15.37 -15.93 5.74
CA LYS A 151 15.97 -16.29 4.44
C LYS A 151 16.02 -17.81 4.28
N GLY A 152 15.86 -18.30 3.03
CA GLY A 152 16.30 -19.66 2.67
C GLY A 152 15.20 -20.69 2.41
N GLU A 153 13.89 -20.32 2.51
CA GLU A 153 12.80 -21.28 2.25
C GLU A 153 12.38 -21.35 0.77
N ASP A 154 12.61 -20.30 -0.02
CA ASP A 154 12.29 -20.24 -1.45
C ASP A 154 13.48 -19.73 -2.28
N LYS A 155 14.18 -20.68 -2.94
CA LYS A 155 15.35 -20.38 -3.78
C LYS A 155 15.06 -19.43 -4.93
N LYS A 156 13.85 -19.47 -5.51
CA LYS A 156 13.47 -18.57 -6.63
C LYS A 156 13.29 -17.15 -6.13
N LYS A 157 12.66 -17.00 -4.97
CA LYS A 157 12.50 -15.69 -4.33
C LYS A 157 13.84 -15.12 -3.87
N ASP A 158 14.71 -15.94 -3.29
CA ASP A 158 16.05 -15.50 -2.89
C ASP A 158 16.88 -15.03 -4.11
N ALA A 159 16.80 -15.74 -5.24
CA ALA A 159 17.42 -15.33 -6.49
C ALA A 159 16.87 -13.99 -7.00
N PHE A 160 15.54 -13.82 -6.97
CA PHE A 160 14.89 -12.57 -7.34
C PHE A 160 15.30 -11.39 -6.44
N LEU A 161 15.33 -11.58 -5.11
CA LEU A 161 15.79 -10.54 -4.19
C LEU A 161 17.25 -10.13 -4.44
N LYS A 162 18.10 -11.09 -4.77
CA LYS A 162 19.49 -10.80 -5.16
C LYS A 162 19.57 -10.02 -6.47
N GLU A 163 18.74 -10.34 -7.44
CA GLU A 163 18.62 -9.57 -8.69
C GLU A 163 18.16 -8.13 -8.41
N LEU A 164 17.14 -7.95 -7.58
CA LEU A 164 16.68 -6.62 -7.16
C LEU A 164 17.80 -5.81 -6.50
N GLU A 165 18.64 -6.44 -5.66
CA GLU A 165 19.79 -5.77 -5.04
C GLU A 165 20.81 -5.28 -6.10
N LEU A 166 21.10 -6.09 -7.12
CA LEU A 166 21.99 -5.71 -8.20
C LEU A 166 21.40 -4.56 -9.04
N ASN A 167 20.12 -4.65 -9.38
CA ASN A 167 19.40 -3.61 -10.13
C ASN A 167 19.37 -2.29 -9.33
N ARG A 168 19.17 -2.32 -8.00
CA ARG A 168 19.25 -1.12 -7.16
C ARG A 168 20.61 -0.41 -7.28
N LYS A 169 21.71 -1.16 -7.27
CA LYS A 169 23.07 -0.58 -7.42
C LYS A 169 23.22 0.13 -8.76
N GLU A 170 22.71 -0.47 -9.83
CA GLU A 170 22.73 0.13 -11.17
C GLU A 170 21.84 1.39 -11.23
N ILE A 171 20.62 1.34 -10.72
CA ILE A 171 19.70 2.49 -10.70
C ILE A 171 20.31 3.65 -9.90
N ILE A 172 20.88 3.41 -8.73
CA ILE A 172 21.56 4.42 -7.91
C ILE A 172 22.66 5.11 -8.72
N LYS A 173 23.47 4.33 -9.46
CA LYS A 173 24.51 4.87 -10.34
C LYS A 173 23.92 5.73 -11.48
N ASN A 174 22.85 5.25 -12.12
CA ASN A 174 22.20 5.95 -13.24
C ASN A 174 21.56 7.26 -12.79
N LEU A 175 20.93 7.27 -11.62
CA LEU A 175 20.33 8.45 -11.00
C LEU A 175 21.38 9.41 -10.41
N LYS A 176 22.66 9.00 -10.35
CA LYS A 176 23.78 9.78 -9.78
C LYS A 176 23.50 10.22 -8.33
N ILE A 177 22.82 9.40 -7.57
CA ILE A 177 22.60 9.60 -6.13
C ILE A 177 23.56 8.75 -5.32
N ASP A 178 23.91 9.19 -4.12
CA ASP A 178 24.71 8.40 -3.23
C ASP A 178 23.86 7.45 -2.37
N LYS A 179 24.50 6.49 -1.72
CA LYS A 179 23.85 5.49 -0.88
C LYS A 179 23.11 6.14 0.30
N LYS A 180 23.67 7.19 0.92
CA LYS A 180 23.09 7.87 2.07
C LYS A 180 21.80 8.59 1.68
N TYR A 181 21.78 9.22 0.51
CA TYR A 181 20.59 9.87 -0.03
C TYR A 181 19.49 8.85 -0.33
N PHE A 182 19.82 7.73 -0.97
CA PHE A 182 18.89 6.63 -1.19
C PHE A 182 18.30 6.09 0.13
N GLU A 183 19.13 5.83 1.14
CA GLU A 183 18.68 5.35 2.45
C GLU A 183 17.78 6.35 3.14
N ARG A 184 18.04 7.66 2.96
CA ARG A 184 17.17 8.73 3.48
C ARG A 184 15.80 8.73 2.80
N LEU A 185 15.75 8.60 1.47
CA LEU A 185 14.50 8.48 0.72
C LEU A 185 13.70 7.23 1.12
N TYR A 186 14.38 6.08 1.26
CA TYR A 186 13.69 4.87 1.64
C TYR A 186 13.16 4.92 3.08
N ARG A 187 13.91 5.49 4.04
CA ARG A 187 13.39 5.74 5.39
C ARG A 187 12.15 6.64 5.38
N PHE A 188 12.10 7.59 4.46
CA PHE A 188 10.89 8.40 4.28
C PHE A 188 9.67 7.58 3.85
N VAL A 189 9.84 6.66 2.91
CA VAL A 189 8.78 5.71 2.51
C VAL A 189 8.34 4.85 3.69
N GLU A 190 9.30 4.21 4.37
CA GLU A 190 9.05 3.35 5.54
C GLU A 190 8.36 4.09 6.69
N TRP A 191 8.75 5.33 6.94
CA TRP A 191 8.16 6.14 8.00
C TRP A 191 6.68 6.47 7.70
N CYS A 192 6.36 6.85 6.47
CA CYS A 192 4.99 7.13 6.06
C CYS A 192 4.09 5.88 6.14
N ASP A 193 4.60 4.74 5.68
CA ASP A 193 3.95 3.44 5.81
C ASP A 193 3.68 3.09 7.27
N ALA A 194 4.71 3.09 8.12
CA ALA A 194 4.59 2.74 9.53
C ALA A 194 3.58 3.63 10.28
N PHE A 195 3.60 4.94 10.04
CA PHE A 195 2.68 5.86 10.71
C PHE A 195 1.24 5.68 10.22
N SER A 196 1.02 5.50 8.92
CA SER A 196 -0.32 5.24 8.39
C SER A 196 -0.90 3.92 8.90
N LEU A 197 -0.07 2.87 9.05
CA LEU A 197 -0.48 1.60 9.65
C LEU A 197 -0.87 1.75 11.13
N LEU A 198 -0.14 2.53 11.93
CA LEU A 198 -0.52 2.80 13.32
C LEU A 198 -1.91 3.43 13.42
N ILE A 199 -2.25 4.35 12.50
CA ILE A 199 -3.57 4.99 12.43
C ILE A 199 -4.63 3.98 11.98
N CYS A 200 -4.42 3.30 10.84
CA CYS A 200 -5.41 2.36 10.27
C CYS A 200 -5.68 1.15 11.16
N MET A 201 -4.71 0.72 11.95
CA MET A 201 -4.82 -0.43 12.85
C MET A 201 -5.28 -0.07 14.26
N ASP A 202 -5.62 1.19 14.52
CA ASP A 202 -6.00 1.70 15.85
C ASP A 202 -4.93 1.38 16.92
N LYS A 203 -3.63 1.49 16.57
CA LYS A 203 -2.51 1.16 17.45
C LYS A 203 -2.04 2.32 18.31
N ILE A 204 -2.40 3.55 17.97
CA ILE A 204 -2.12 4.72 18.79
C ILE A 204 -3.01 4.65 20.02
N GLN A 205 -2.40 4.64 21.17
CA GLN A 205 -3.09 4.44 22.43
C GLN A 205 -3.70 5.74 22.97
N LEU A 206 -4.83 5.60 23.66
CA LEU A 206 -5.48 6.72 24.36
C LEU A 206 -4.62 7.22 25.53
N GLU A 207 -5.08 8.30 26.20
CA GLU A 207 -4.47 8.88 27.39
C GLU A 207 -3.08 9.49 27.16
N GLY A 208 -2.78 9.89 25.91
CA GLY A 208 -1.50 10.49 25.56
C GLY A 208 -0.29 9.56 25.64
N ARG A 209 -0.52 8.25 25.72
CA ARG A 209 0.56 7.27 25.69
C ARG A 209 1.25 7.28 24.32
N LYS A 210 2.59 7.44 24.35
CA LYS A 210 3.41 7.52 23.16
C LYS A 210 3.73 6.13 22.62
N ILE A 211 3.62 5.97 21.31
CA ILE A 211 4.04 4.77 20.57
C ILE A 211 5.08 5.15 19.52
N GLU A 212 6.13 4.35 19.41
CA GLU A 212 7.13 4.54 18.35
C GLU A 212 6.54 4.28 16.96
N ILE A 213 6.83 5.18 16.01
CA ILE A 213 6.48 5.01 14.60
C ILE A 213 7.57 4.21 13.91
N SER A 214 8.64 4.88 13.56
CA SER A 214 9.92 4.38 13.04
C SER A 214 10.95 5.50 13.05
N LYS A 215 12.18 5.22 12.58
CA LYS A 215 13.17 6.26 12.39
C LYS A 215 12.78 7.19 11.26
N SER A 216 12.89 8.49 11.50
CA SER A 216 12.73 9.54 10.50
C SER A 216 13.75 9.37 9.35
N PRO A 217 13.55 10.07 8.20
CA PRO A 217 14.56 10.16 7.16
C PRO A 217 15.96 10.53 7.66
N ASP A 218 16.03 11.35 8.71
CA ASP A 218 17.29 11.83 9.29
C ASP A 218 17.82 10.94 10.42
N GLY A 219 17.06 9.90 10.80
CA GLY A 219 17.48 8.83 11.72
C GLY A 219 16.96 8.94 13.15
N ASP A 220 16.24 10.00 13.48
CA ASP A 220 15.63 10.18 14.81
C ASP A 220 14.38 9.30 14.95
N MET A 221 14.13 8.77 16.15
CA MET A 221 12.92 8.04 16.45
C MET A 221 11.76 9.01 16.69
N ASN A 222 10.67 8.84 15.95
CA ASN A 222 9.43 9.59 16.16
C ASN A 222 8.42 8.76 16.94
N GLN A 223 7.64 9.42 17.75
CA GLN A 223 6.57 8.83 18.55
C GLN A 223 5.25 9.54 18.28
N ALA A 224 4.16 8.77 18.11
CA ALA A 224 2.81 9.29 17.96
C ALA A 224 2.00 9.11 19.25
N PHE A 225 1.05 10.01 19.49
CA PHE A 225 0.12 9.95 20.61
C PHE A 225 -1.15 10.75 20.33
N TYR A 226 -2.26 10.38 20.96
CA TYR A 226 -3.47 11.18 20.94
C TYR A 226 -3.38 12.37 21.91
N LYS A 227 -3.68 13.58 21.42
CA LYS A 227 -3.95 14.78 22.23
C LYS A 227 -5.41 14.87 22.66
N ALA A 228 -6.31 14.42 21.79
CA ALA A 228 -7.75 14.34 21.98
C ALA A 228 -8.31 13.31 20.99
N ASP A 229 -9.61 13.03 21.05
CA ASP A 229 -10.27 12.18 20.08
C ASP A 229 -10.02 12.66 18.64
N HIS A 230 -9.65 11.75 17.75
CA HIS A 230 -9.24 12.02 16.35
C HIS A 230 -8.15 13.11 16.17
N LYS A 231 -7.46 13.50 17.24
CA LYS A 231 -6.37 14.48 17.20
C LYS A 231 -5.05 13.86 17.63
N ILE A 232 -4.16 13.65 16.65
CA ILE A 232 -2.87 12.98 16.85
C ILE A 232 -1.75 14.00 16.79
N SER A 233 -0.73 13.81 17.63
CA SER A 233 0.53 14.54 17.58
C SER A 233 1.70 13.59 17.44
N ILE A 234 2.84 14.15 17.00
CA ILE A 234 4.10 13.45 16.83
C ILE A 234 5.21 14.21 17.55
N GLU A 235 6.14 13.47 18.14
CA GLU A 235 7.31 14.05 18.78
C GLU A 235 8.58 13.26 18.38
N PRO A 236 9.67 13.94 17.93
CA PRO A 236 9.69 15.35 17.55
C PRO A 236 8.76 15.67 16.36
N TRP A 237 8.32 16.94 16.23
CA TRP A 237 7.47 17.38 15.14
C TRP A 237 8.23 17.41 13.82
N VAL A 238 7.65 16.82 12.78
CA VAL A 238 8.33 16.60 11.48
C VAL A 238 7.56 17.16 10.28
N PHE A 239 6.46 17.86 10.49
CA PHE A 239 5.65 18.39 9.42
C PHE A 239 5.84 19.89 9.22
N ARG A 240 5.62 20.37 7.96
CA ARG A 240 5.71 21.79 7.60
C ARG A 240 4.66 22.64 8.27
N ASN A 241 3.43 22.13 8.34
CA ASN A 241 2.29 22.82 8.92
C ASN A 241 2.11 22.42 10.39
N GLU A 242 1.67 23.36 11.23
CA GLU A 242 1.37 23.08 12.63
C GLU A 242 0.12 22.20 12.81
N SER A 243 -0.76 22.17 11.82
CA SER A 243 -1.95 21.34 11.82
C SER A 243 -2.45 21.09 10.40
N PHE A 244 -2.93 19.88 10.12
CA PHE A 244 -3.56 19.49 8.87
C PHE A 244 -4.49 18.29 9.08
N LYS A 245 -5.35 18.03 8.08
CA LYS A 245 -6.25 16.88 8.09
C LYS A 245 -5.73 15.77 7.19
N VAL A 246 -5.94 14.54 7.64
CA VAL A 246 -5.77 13.31 6.85
C VAL A 246 -6.98 12.41 7.04
N PHE A 247 -7.16 11.43 6.16
CA PHE A 247 -8.27 10.49 6.26
C PHE A 247 -7.92 9.15 5.62
N TYR A 248 -8.70 8.13 5.98
CA TYR A 248 -8.82 6.91 5.22
C TYR A 248 -10.30 6.55 5.00
N GLU A 249 -10.56 5.71 4.00
CA GLU A 249 -11.88 5.17 3.73
C GLU A 249 -11.97 3.72 4.20
N TYR A 250 -13.13 3.36 4.76
CA TYR A 250 -13.39 2.05 5.34
C TYR A 250 -14.83 1.61 5.15
N LYS A 251 -15.10 0.34 5.49
CA LYS A 251 -16.45 -0.23 5.54
C LYS A 251 -16.66 -0.91 6.88
N ILE A 252 -17.90 -0.83 7.40
CA ILE A 252 -18.34 -1.62 8.55
C ILE A 252 -19.16 -2.79 8.04
N ILE A 253 -18.65 -3.99 8.24
CA ILE A 253 -19.30 -5.25 7.87
C ILE A 253 -19.91 -5.84 9.14
N GLU A 254 -21.26 -5.82 9.26
CA GLU A 254 -21.93 -6.29 10.47
C GLU A 254 -21.96 -7.82 10.57
N GLN A 255 -21.91 -8.52 9.45
CA GLN A 255 -21.83 -9.98 9.41
C GLN A 255 -20.44 -10.45 9.86
N LEU A 256 -20.40 -11.31 10.89
CA LEU A 256 -19.15 -11.75 11.51
C LEU A 256 -18.52 -12.96 10.81
N HIS A 257 -19.36 -13.78 10.14
CA HIS A 257 -18.96 -15.05 9.53
C HIS A 257 -19.55 -15.18 8.12
N PHE A 258 -18.77 -15.72 7.21
CA PHE A 258 -19.12 -15.94 5.80
C PHE A 258 -18.85 -17.40 5.42
N ASN A 259 -19.79 -18.02 4.70
CA ASN A 259 -19.66 -19.39 4.22
C ASN A 259 -18.84 -19.48 2.93
N SER A 260 -18.70 -18.36 2.19
CA SER A 260 -17.91 -18.30 0.96
C SER A 260 -17.37 -16.90 0.67
N ILE A 261 -16.37 -16.85 -0.21
CA ILE A 261 -15.79 -15.59 -0.72
C ILE A 261 -16.83 -14.78 -1.50
N GLU A 262 -17.69 -15.44 -2.27
CA GLU A 262 -18.74 -14.78 -3.06
C GLU A 262 -19.76 -14.09 -2.16
N GLU A 263 -20.10 -14.72 -1.03
CA GLU A 263 -20.98 -14.12 0.00
C GLU A 263 -20.31 -12.88 0.58
N PHE A 264 -19.06 -12.99 1.00
CA PHE A 264 -18.28 -11.88 1.53
C PHE A 264 -18.16 -10.71 0.54
N ASP A 265 -17.81 -11.00 -0.72
CA ASP A 265 -17.70 -10.01 -1.77
C ASP A 265 -19.02 -9.28 -2.04
N LYS A 266 -20.15 -10.02 -2.03
CA LYS A 266 -21.48 -9.44 -2.20
C LYS A 266 -21.81 -8.46 -1.09
N VAL A 267 -21.55 -8.84 0.17
CA VAL A 267 -21.76 -7.97 1.33
C VAL A 267 -20.81 -6.75 1.27
N CYS A 268 -19.52 -6.95 0.98
CA CYS A 268 -18.58 -5.85 0.83
C CYS A 268 -18.99 -4.84 -0.25
N LYS A 269 -19.54 -5.31 -1.38
CA LYS A 269 -20.01 -4.43 -2.45
C LYS A 269 -21.25 -3.64 -2.05
N ALA A 270 -22.18 -4.27 -1.33
CA ALA A 270 -23.40 -3.62 -0.87
C ALA A 270 -23.17 -2.64 0.29
N THR A 271 -22.08 -2.80 1.04
CA THR A 271 -21.77 -1.94 2.20
C THR A 271 -21.23 -0.59 1.74
N PRO A 272 -21.83 0.53 2.19
CA PRO A 272 -21.37 1.87 1.85
C PRO A 272 -19.98 2.14 2.41
N VAL A 273 -19.20 2.93 1.66
CA VAL A 273 -17.91 3.45 2.10
C VAL A 273 -18.16 4.57 3.10
N GLN A 274 -17.40 4.57 4.18
CA GLN A 274 -17.32 5.61 5.18
C GLN A 274 -15.94 6.23 5.18
N ARG A 275 -15.81 7.43 5.74
CA ARG A 275 -14.53 8.14 5.88
C ARG A 275 -14.30 8.45 7.34
N GLU A 276 -13.06 8.22 7.79
CA GLU A 276 -12.58 8.62 9.10
C GLU A 276 -11.49 9.67 8.94
N GLU A 277 -11.67 10.83 9.57
CA GLU A 277 -10.75 11.97 9.47
C GLU A 277 -9.99 12.14 10.78
N PHE A 278 -8.71 12.48 10.67
CA PHE A 278 -7.83 12.81 11.78
C PHE A 278 -7.21 14.19 11.58
N ILE A 279 -7.04 14.89 12.69
CA ILE A 279 -6.26 16.13 12.73
C ILE A 279 -4.88 15.75 13.26
N ILE A 280 -3.86 15.96 12.44
CA ILE A 280 -2.47 15.88 12.87
C ILE A 280 -2.05 17.28 13.30
N SER A 281 -1.59 17.44 14.55
CA SER A 281 -1.26 18.79 15.09
C SER A 281 -0.09 18.73 16.07
N LYS A 282 0.76 19.76 15.93
CA LYS A 282 1.89 20.02 16.83
C LYS A 282 1.44 20.18 18.27
#